data_19b14098100d5e5ec71553e60bce3cc3
#
_entry.id   19b14098100d5e5ec71553e60bce3cc3
#
_cell.length_a   1.000
_cell.length_b   1.000
_cell.length_c   1.000
_cell.angle_alpha   90.00
_cell.angle_beta   90.00
_cell.angle_gamma   90.00
#
_symmetry.space_group_name_H-M   'P 1'
#
loop_
_entity.id
_entity.type
_entity.pdbx_description
1 polymer ?
#
loop_
_entity_poly.entity_id
_entity_poly.type
_entity_poly.pdbx_seq_one_letter_code
_entity_poly.pdbx_strand_id
1 'polypeptide(L)'
;MTATLARTACAPPSTWAPLHAALIERRPIAVSYHGRLRVICPHALGWRANRAMVLGYQVGGQTSTGSLDPDPRKRWRCLYLDEINHLAPDHTAAWHTPDNYNPQHPFNAIDELSAAIGNDTTTPRSAR
;
A
#
# COMPACT_ATOMS: atom_id res chain seq x y z
N MET A 1 -7.58 10.74 -26.40
CA MET A 1 -7.69 10.76 -25.91
C MET A 1 -7.36 11.15 -25.23
N THR A 2 -7.48 11.55 -24.80
CA THR A 2 -7.30 12.00 -24.33
C THR A 2 -7.02 12.12 -23.33
N ALA A 3 -7.16 12.53 -22.73
CA ALA A 3 -6.93 13.13 -21.87
C ALA A 3 -6.57 12.51 -20.81
N THR A 4 -7.04 12.53 -20.07
CA THR A 4 -6.88 11.78 -19.25
C THR A 4 -5.81 11.30 -19.36
N LEU A 5 -5.65 11.80 -19.94
CA LEU A 5 -4.90 11.32 -20.52
C LEU A 5 -3.64 11.29 -19.92
N ALA A 6 -3.24 12.11 -19.06
CA ALA A 6 -1.98 12.01 -18.46
C ALA A 6 -1.81 10.69 -17.82
N ARG A 7 -2.75 10.29 -17.02
CA ARG A 7 -2.60 9.01 -16.38
C ARG A 7 -2.79 7.90 -17.35
N THR A 8 -3.57 8.15 -18.37
CA THR A 8 -3.74 7.17 -19.38
C THR A 8 -2.46 6.94 -20.11
N ALA A 9 -1.71 7.98 -20.35
CA ALA A 9 -0.45 7.82 -21.01
C ALA A 9 0.58 7.17 -20.13
N CYS A 10 0.38 7.21 -18.81
CA CYS A 10 1.27 6.57 -17.89
C CYS A 10 0.60 5.33 -17.37
N ALA A 11 0.79 4.23 -18.05
CA ALA A 11 0.20 2.97 -17.61
C ALA A 11 0.64 2.64 -16.20
N PRO A 12 -0.18 1.95 -15.43
CA PRO A 12 0.25 1.54 -14.10
C PRO A 12 1.44 0.61 -14.19
N PRO A 13 2.34 0.66 -13.24
CA PRO A 13 3.47 -0.27 -13.23
C PRO A 13 2.99 -1.70 -13.00
N SER A 14 3.84 -2.65 -13.36
CA SER A 14 3.49 -4.07 -13.22
C SER A 14 3.21 -4.46 -11.78
N THR A 15 3.68 -3.68 -10.82
CA THR A 15 3.42 -3.94 -9.41
C THR A 15 2.02 -3.55 -8.98
N TRP A 16 1.26 -2.82 -9.81
CA TRP A 16 -0.06 -2.35 -9.42
C TRP A 16 -1.03 -3.51 -9.17
N ALA A 17 -1.13 -4.44 -10.12
CA ALA A 17 -2.12 -5.52 -10.01
C ALA A 17 -1.89 -6.41 -8.79
N PRO A 18 -0.66 -6.88 -8.52
CA PRO A 18 -0.47 -7.69 -7.31
C PRO A 18 -0.67 -6.91 -6.02
N LEU A 19 -0.34 -5.62 -6.00
CA LEU A 19 -0.62 -4.81 -4.81
C LEU A 19 -2.11 -4.59 -4.64
N HIS A 20 -2.82 -4.35 -5.72
CA HIS A 20 -4.26 -4.18 -5.66
C HIS A 20 -4.94 -5.46 -5.17
N ALA A 21 -4.50 -6.62 -5.66
CA ALA A 21 -5.05 -7.89 -5.19
C ALA A 21 -4.77 -8.10 -3.71
N ALA A 22 -3.56 -7.78 -3.25
CA ALA A 22 -3.22 -7.92 -1.84
C ALA A 22 -4.06 -6.99 -0.98
N LEU A 23 -4.35 -5.79 -1.47
CA LEU A 23 -5.19 -4.84 -0.77
C LEU A 23 -6.61 -5.39 -0.62
N ILE A 24 -7.18 -5.87 -1.71
CA ILE A 24 -8.54 -6.38 -1.71
C ILE A 24 -8.65 -7.62 -0.81
N GLU A 25 -7.67 -8.48 -0.86
CA GLU A 25 -7.69 -9.73 -0.08
C GLU A 25 -7.17 -9.56 1.33
N ARG A 26 -6.69 -8.37 1.66
CA ARG A 26 -6.07 -8.08 2.95
C ARG A 26 -4.97 -9.09 3.26
N ARG A 27 -4.01 -9.15 2.37
CA ARG A 27 -2.91 -10.10 2.46
C ARG A 27 -1.59 -9.33 2.54
N PRO A 28 -0.74 -9.62 3.53
CA PRO A 28 0.58 -8.98 3.57
C PRO A 28 1.41 -9.37 2.37
N ILE A 29 2.27 -8.45 1.95
CA ILE A 29 3.11 -8.67 0.80
C ILE A 29 4.52 -8.20 1.12
N ALA A 30 5.50 -8.95 0.66
CA ALA A 30 6.91 -8.58 0.83
C ALA A 30 7.37 -7.84 -0.41
N VAL A 31 8.02 -6.71 -0.21
CA VAL A 31 8.51 -5.89 -1.32
C VAL A 31 9.96 -5.52 -1.05
N SER A 32 10.74 -5.36 -2.13
CA SER A 32 12.07 -4.80 -2.03
C SER A 32 12.00 -3.34 -2.49
N TYR A 33 12.35 -2.44 -1.61
CA TYR A 33 12.25 -1.01 -1.86
C TYR A 33 13.49 -0.31 -1.36
N HIS A 34 14.18 0.37 -2.26
CA HIS A 34 15.43 1.06 -1.93
C HIS A 34 16.43 0.12 -1.25
N GLY A 35 16.52 -1.09 -1.77
CA GLY A 35 17.50 -2.07 -1.28
C GLY A 35 17.14 -2.75 0.02
N ARG A 36 15.96 -2.54 0.54
CA ARG A 36 15.54 -3.16 1.80
C ARG A 36 14.27 -3.96 1.62
N LEU A 37 14.26 -5.13 2.23
CA LEU A 37 13.07 -5.95 2.24
C LEU A 37 12.09 -5.41 3.26
N ARG A 38 10.84 -5.23 2.86
CA ARG A 38 9.80 -4.74 3.73
C ARG A 38 8.56 -5.59 3.56
N VAL A 39 7.91 -5.91 4.66
CA VAL A 39 6.65 -6.64 4.62
C VAL A 39 5.56 -5.66 4.99
N ILE A 40 4.63 -5.43 4.09
CA ILE A 40 3.61 -4.41 4.27
C ILE A 40 2.22 -4.98 4.09
N CYS A 41 1.26 -4.34 4.74
CA CYS A 41 -0.16 -4.57 4.52
C CYS A 41 -0.67 -3.40 3.70
N PRO A 42 -0.94 -3.57 2.40
CA PRO A 42 -1.37 -2.44 1.58
C PRO A 42 -2.78 -2.02 1.91
N HIS A 43 -2.95 -0.76 2.26
CA HIS A 43 -4.24 -0.22 2.69
C HIS A 43 -4.87 0.72 1.67
N ALA A 44 -4.08 1.38 0.84
CA ALA A 44 -4.60 2.29 -0.15
C ALA A 44 -3.65 2.39 -1.32
N LEU A 45 -4.21 2.60 -2.50
CA LEU A 45 -3.46 2.84 -3.73
C LEU A 45 -3.93 4.14 -4.34
N GLY A 46 -3.03 4.92 -4.84
CA GLY A 46 -3.37 6.19 -5.45
C GLY A 46 -2.26 6.71 -6.33
N TRP A 47 -2.37 7.96 -6.69
CA TRP A 47 -1.46 8.61 -7.63
C TRP A 47 -1.00 9.94 -7.06
N ARG A 48 0.25 10.25 -7.30
CA ARG A 48 0.79 11.56 -6.99
C ARG A 48 1.63 12.01 -8.16
N ALA A 49 1.24 13.11 -8.80
CA ALA A 49 1.95 13.65 -9.97
C ALA A 49 2.18 12.56 -11.02
N ASN A 50 1.13 11.80 -11.29
CA ASN A 50 1.14 10.72 -12.26
C ASN A 50 2.03 9.53 -11.90
N ARG A 51 2.45 9.43 -10.66
CA ARG A 51 3.17 8.27 -10.16
C ARG A 51 2.30 7.49 -9.20
N ALA A 52 2.27 6.18 -9.37
CA ALA A 52 1.47 5.32 -8.50
C ALA A 52 2.14 5.18 -7.14
N MET A 53 1.33 5.22 -6.09
CA MET A 53 1.81 5.09 -4.71
C MET A 53 0.93 4.10 -3.95
N VAL A 54 1.52 3.43 -2.98
CA VAL A 54 0.79 2.58 -2.05
C VAL A 54 1.01 3.09 -0.64
N LEU A 55 -0.07 3.11 0.14
CA LEU A 55 0.04 3.28 1.58
C LEU A 55 0.04 1.90 2.19
N GLY A 56 1.16 1.50 2.75
CA GLY A 56 1.30 0.21 3.40
C GLY A 56 1.63 0.37 4.85
N TYR A 57 1.08 -0.51 5.67
CA TYR A 57 1.47 -0.59 7.07
C TYR A 57 2.55 -1.66 7.19
N GLN A 58 3.73 -1.27 7.63
CA GLN A 58 4.85 -2.20 7.64
C GLN A 58 4.79 -3.07 8.88
N VAL A 59 4.76 -4.39 8.67
CA VAL A 59 4.69 -5.35 9.76
C VAL A 59 5.96 -6.17 9.89
N GLY A 60 6.90 -6.01 8.98
CA GLY A 60 8.15 -6.74 9.04
C GLY A 60 9.20 -6.15 8.12
N GLY A 61 10.37 -6.74 8.14
CA GLY A 61 11.47 -6.29 7.30
C GLY A 61 12.18 -5.10 7.90
N GLN A 62 12.82 -4.33 7.02
CA GLN A 62 13.70 -3.24 7.44
C GLN A 62 13.15 -1.89 6.99
N THR A 63 13.54 -0.85 7.69
CA THR A 63 13.23 0.53 7.30
C THR A 63 14.53 1.22 6.90
N SER A 64 14.43 2.47 6.49
CA SER A 64 15.62 3.23 6.13
C SER A 64 16.56 3.42 7.32
N THR A 65 16.07 3.24 8.53
CA THR A 65 16.90 3.36 9.72
C THR A 65 17.20 2.01 10.37
N GLY A 66 16.75 0.92 9.76
CA GLY A 66 17.03 -0.42 10.27
C GLY A 66 15.78 -1.15 10.67
N SER A 67 15.46 -1.17 11.95
CA SER A 67 14.32 -1.94 12.43
C SER A 67 13.04 -1.12 12.40
N LEU A 68 11.92 -1.78 12.64
CA LEU A 68 10.65 -1.10 12.70
C LEU A 68 10.61 -0.11 13.86
N ASP A 69 9.86 0.97 13.68
CA ASP A 69 9.64 1.92 14.75
C ASP A 69 8.95 1.19 15.89
N PRO A 70 9.39 1.38 17.12
CA PRO A 70 8.72 0.73 18.25
C PRO A 70 7.29 1.19 18.46
N ASP A 71 6.92 2.38 17.99
CA ASP A 71 5.54 2.84 18.08
C ASP A 71 4.77 2.28 16.90
N PRO A 72 3.78 1.39 17.12
CA PRO A 72 3.03 0.80 16.02
C PRO A 72 2.32 1.82 15.15
N ARG A 73 1.99 2.99 15.66
CA ARG A 73 1.30 3.99 14.86
C ARG A 73 2.23 4.70 13.89
N LYS A 74 3.53 4.49 14.00
CA LYS A 74 4.52 5.14 13.15
C LYS A 74 5.08 4.21 12.09
N ARG A 75 4.41 3.11 11.80
CA ARG A 75 4.91 2.13 10.83
C ARG A 75 4.25 2.26 9.47
N TRP A 76 3.53 3.34 9.22
CA TRP A 76 2.96 3.61 7.91
C TRP A 76 4.04 4.00 6.92
N ARG A 77 3.94 3.47 5.70
CA ARG A 77 4.90 3.78 4.64
C ARG A 77 4.17 4.12 3.37
N CYS A 78 4.59 5.19 2.72
CA CYS A 78 4.09 5.56 1.40
C CYS A 78 5.19 5.22 0.42
N LEU A 79 4.95 4.29 -0.47
CA LEU A 79 5.97 3.81 -1.39
C LEU A 79 5.52 4.08 -2.82
N TYR A 80 6.47 4.52 -3.67
CA TYR A 80 6.21 4.64 -5.09
C TYR A 80 6.31 3.26 -5.73
N LEU A 81 5.30 2.88 -6.49
CA LEU A 81 5.26 1.55 -7.08
C LEU A 81 6.39 1.34 -8.08
N ASP A 82 6.77 2.39 -8.81
CA ASP A 82 7.83 2.25 -9.79
C ASP A 82 9.21 2.09 -9.18
N GLU A 83 9.33 2.22 -7.87
CA GLU A 83 10.58 1.98 -7.16
C GLU A 83 10.60 0.65 -6.41
N ILE A 84 9.54 -0.13 -6.52
CA ILE A 84 9.49 -1.45 -5.93
C ILE A 84 10.15 -2.42 -6.93
N ASN A 85 11.18 -3.14 -6.48
CA ASN A 85 11.92 -4.02 -7.37
C ASN A 85 11.37 -5.43 -7.42
N HIS A 86 10.94 -5.95 -6.30
CA HIS A 86 10.40 -7.30 -6.22
C HIS A 86 9.23 -7.29 -5.27
N LEU A 87 8.28 -8.16 -5.54
CA LEU A 87 7.20 -8.32 -4.57
C LEU A 87 6.66 -9.74 -4.66
N ALA A 88 6.22 -10.25 -3.52
CA ALA A 88 5.63 -11.58 -3.41
C ALA A 88 4.76 -11.64 -2.17
N PRO A 89 3.71 -12.46 -2.17
CA PRO A 89 2.89 -12.61 -0.97
C PRO A 89 3.74 -13.12 0.19
N ASP A 90 3.45 -12.63 1.38
CA ASP A 90 4.11 -13.12 2.57
C ASP A 90 3.11 -13.93 3.36
N HIS A 91 3.40 -15.23 3.50
CA HIS A 91 2.46 -16.15 4.15
C HIS A 91 2.73 -16.30 5.64
N THR A 92 3.73 -15.61 6.16
CA THR A 92 4.06 -15.74 7.58
C THR A 92 3.59 -14.56 8.41
N ALA A 93 3.40 -13.41 7.80
CA ALA A 93 2.97 -12.23 8.53
C ALA A 93 1.46 -12.17 8.59
N ALA A 94 0.93 -11.59 9.66
CA ALA A 94 -0.49 -11.40 9.79
C ALA A 94 -0.88 -10.01 9.36
N TRP A 95 -2.07 -9.88 8.79
CA TRP A 95 -2.60 -8.57 8.42
C TRP A 95 -2.87 -7.76 9.68
N HIS A 96 -2.58 -6.47 9.61
CA HIS A 96 -2.88 -5.58 10.72
C HIS A 96 -3.30 -4.21 10.19
N THR A 97 -4.37 -3.67 10.76
CA THR A 97 -4.82 -2.31 10.51
C THR A 97 -4.78 -1.58 11.85
N PRO A 98 -3.84 -0.64 12.02
CA PRO A 98 -3.75 0.08 13.27
C PRO A 98 -4.94 1.03 13.45
N ASP A 99 -5.19 1.43 14.68
CA ASP A 99 -6.36 2.23 15.00
C ASP A 99 -6.28 3.66 14.48
N ASN A 100 -5.12 4.10 14.02
CA ASN A 100 -5.02 5.43 13.44
C ASN A 100 -5.24 5.44 11.92
N TYR A 101 -5.69 4.35 11.33
CA TYR A 101 -6.02 4.33 9.92
C TYR A 101 -7.36 5.00 9.68
N ASN A 102 -7.42 5.91 8.71
CA ASN A 102 -8.66 6.58 8.34
C ASN A 102 -8.97 6.27 6.88
N PRO A 103 -9.95 5.41 6.59
CA PRO A 103 -10.23 5.03 5.20
C PRO A 103 -10.77 6.17 4.35
N GLN A 104 -11.33 7.21 4.96
CA GLN A 104 -11.85 8.35 4.21
C GLN A 104 -10.76 9.33 3.84
N HIS A 105 -9.62 9.25 4.50
CA HIS A 105 -8.50 10.11 4.22
C HIS A 105 -7.24 9.33 4.53
N PRO A 106 -6.98 8.28 3.75
CA PRO A 106 -5.96 7.29 4.15
C PRO A 106 -4.55 7.85 4.16
N PHE A 107 -4.21 8.73 3.25
CA PHE A 107 -2.91 9.38 3.32
C PHE A 107 -2.93 10.69 2.55
N ASN A 108 -2.07 11.60 3.01
CA ASN A 108 -2.03 12.96 2.47
C ASN A 108 -1.14 13.10 1.27
N ALA A 109 -0.34 12.11 0.98
CA ALA A 109 0.70 12.25 -0.02
C ALA A 109 0.21 12.07 -1.45
N ILE A 110 -1.07 11.73 -1.65
CA ILE A 110 -1.57 11.46 -2.99
C ILE A 110 -2.46 12.59 -3.48
N ASP A 111 -2.53 12.73 -4.80
CA ASP A 111 -3.45 13.65 -5.44
C ASP A 111 -4.77 12.98 -5.76
N GLU A 112 -4.74 11.69 -6.04
CA GLU A 112 -5.94 10.96 -6.44
C GLU A 112 -5.92 9.57 -5.85
N LEU A 113 -6.96 9.22 -5.12
CA LEU A 113 -7.08 7.90 -4.51
C LEU A 113 -7.79 6.96 -5.46
N SER A 114 -7.23 5.78 -5.68
CA SER A 114 -7.85 4.78 -6.55
C SER A 114 -8.53 3.67 -5.76
N ALA A 115 -7.96 3.23 -4.66
CA ALA A 115 -8.53 2.15 -3.87
C ALA A 115 -8.10 2.29 -2.44
N ALA A 116 -8.99 1.94 -1.52
CA ALA A 116 -8.66 1.92 -0.10
C ALA A 116 -9.58 0.93 0.58
N ILE A 117 -9.05 0.21 1.57
CA ILE A 117 -9.90 -0.70 2.31
C ILE A 117 -10.63 0.07 3.40
N GLY A 118 -11.75 -0.50 3.82
CA GLY A 118 -12.50 0.07 4.92
C GLY A 118 -11.82 -0.18 6.23
N ASN A 119 -12.22 0.61 7.22
CA ASN A 119 -11.65 0.47 8.53
C ASN A 119 -12.14 -0.78 9.23
N ASP A 120 -13.38 -1.13 8.99
CA ASP A 120 -13.95 -2.26 9.61
C ASP A 120 -13.53 -3.48 8.93
N THR A 121 -12.85 -4.30 9.61
CA THR A 121 -12.42 -5.45 8.97
C THR A 121 -13.36 -6.53 9.14
N THR A 122 -14.44 -6.31 9.79
CA THR A 122 -15.25 -7.32 9.97
C THR A 122 -16.06 -7.45 8.95
N THR A 123 -16.47 -7.67 8.68
CA THR A 123 -17.27 -7.82 7.90
C THR A 123 -18.06 -7.38 7.38
N PRO A 124 -18.43 -6.64 7.64
CA PRO A 124 -19.42 -6.12 7.10
C PRO A 124 -19.53 -6.09 5.80
N ARG A 125 -18.77 -5.72 5.26
CA ARG A 125 -18.87 -5.69 4.07
C ARG A 125 -19.34 -6.80 3.69
N SER A 126 -19.10 -7.57 4.35
CA SER A 126 -19.46 -8.71 3.90
C SER A 126 -20.77 -8.77 4.03
N ALA A 127 -21.18 -8.20 4.78
CA ALA A 127 -22.43 -8.29 4.92
C ALA A 127 -23.07 -7.60 3.94
N ARG A 128 -22.69 -7.05 3.33
CA ARG A 128 -23.39 -6.49 2.50
C ARG A 128 -23.61 -6.93 1.77
#